data_3370b0c903129b9db05f0c878b199610
#
_entry.id   3370b0c903129b9db05f0c878b199610
#
_cell.length_a   1.000
_cell.length_b   1.000
_cell.length_c   1.000
_cell.angle_alpha   90.00
_cell.angle_beta   90.00
_cell.angle_gamma   90.00
#
_symmetry.space_group_name_H-M   'P 1'
#
loop_
_entity.id
_entity.type
_entity.pdbx_description
1 polymer ?
#
loop_
_entity_poly.entity_id
_entity_poly.type
_entity_poly.pdbx_seq_one_letter_code
_entity_poly.pdbx_strand_id
1 'polypeptide(L)'
;MPQSERAEILKKMLRWMITQEKGATVQAVVTYTKWEITEGGATDNAIKKYIEDLKKALYIEYNHPFWKVTKAGNMWLERHSI
;
A
#
# COMPACT_ATOMS: atom_id res chain seq x y z
N MET A 1 -13.30 -11.91 3.99
CA MET A 1 -12.74 -10.74 4.63
C MET A 1 -13.61 -9.51 4.38
N PRO A 2 -13.99 -8.77 5.40
CA PRO A 2 -14.78 -7.57 5.20
C PRO A 2 -14.04 -6.54 4.35
N GLN A 3 -14.76 -5.85 3.49
CA GLN A 3 -14.15 -4.82 2.63
C GLN A 3 -13.49 -3.71 3.44
N SER A 4 -14.08 -3.37 4.61
CA SER A 4 -13.51 -2.35 5.49
C SER A 4 -12.12 -2.73 5.98
N GLU A 5 -11.88 -4.00 6.26
CA GLU A 5 -10.57 -4.48 6.70
C GLU A 5 -9.54 -4.37 5.57
N ARG A 6 -9.94 -4.74 4.35
CA ARG A 6 -9.07 -4.60 3.19
C ARG A 6 -8.72 -3.13 2.93
N ALA A 7 -9.73 -2.26 3.00
CA ALA A 7 -9.50 -0.82 2.81
C ALA A 7 -8.53 -0.27 3.86
N GLU A 8 -8.64 -0.70 5.11
CA GLU A 8 -7.73 -0.28 6.17
C GLU A 8 -6.29 -0.70 5.89
N ILE A 9 -6.11 -1.92 5.40
CA ILE A 9 -4.77 -2.41 5.02
C ILE A 9 -4.19 -1.54 3.91
N LEU A 10 -4.96 -1.27 2.86
CA LEU A 10 -4.51 -0.43 1.74
C LEU A 10 -4.15 0.98 2.20
N LYS A 11 -4.95 1.57 3.08
CA LYS A 11 -4.66 2.90 3.63
C LYS A 11 -3.34 2.90 4.40
N LYS A 12 -3.12 1.91 5.24
CA LYS A 12 -1.90 1.81 6.04
C LYS A 12 -0.68 1.60 5.14
N MET A 13 -0.82 0.82 4.07
CA MET A 13 0.26 0.64 3.10
C MET A 13 0.64 1.98 2.46
N LEU A 14 -0.36 2.73 1.99
CA LEU A 14 -0.11 4.03 1.35
C LEU A 14 0.49 5.04 2.33
N ARG A 15 -0.02 5.11 3.56
CA ARG A 15 0.52 6.02 4.57
C ARG A 15 1.99 5.75 4.85
N TRP A 16 2.35 4.47 4.95
CA TRP A 16 3.74 4.11 5.16
C TRP A 16 4.61 4.49 3.95
N MET A 17 4.12 4.21 2.76
CA MET A 17 4.87 4.52 1.53
C MET A 17 5.14 6.02 1.40
N ILE A 18 4.19 6.86 1.84
CA ILE A 18 4.35 8.31 1.81
C ILE A 18 5.52 8.75 2.69
N THR A 19 5.77 8.04 3.80
CA THR A 19 6.89 8.37 4.71
C THR A 19 8.24 8.03 4.10
N GLN A 20 8.27 7.24 3.04
CA GLN A 20 9.51 6.87 2.36
C GLN A 20 9.83 7.91 1.29
N GLU A 21 10.81 8.74 1.55
CA GLU A 21 11.14 9.89 0.71
C GLU A 21 11.26 9.54 -0.78
N LYS A 22 11.96 8.46 -1.08
CA LYS A 22 12.15 8.00 -2.47
C LYS A 22 11.15 6.97 -2.93
N GLY A 23 10.18 6.62 -2.06
CA GLY A 23 9.27 5.52 -2.29
C GLY A 23 9.80 4.22 -1.69
N ALA A 24 9.16 3.12 -2.01
CA ALA A 24 9.52 1.81 -1.46
C ALA A 24 9.55 0.75 -2.56
N THR A 25 10.47 -0.20 -2.42
CA THR A 25 10.51 -1.35 -3.33
C THR A 25 9.34 -2.29 -3.01
N VAL A 26 8.98 -3.13 -3.98
CA VAL A 26 7.94 -4.14 -3.75
C VAL A 26 8.28 -5.00 -2.54
N GLN A 27 9.53 -5.43 -2.43
CA GLN A 27 9.96 -6.27 -1.31
C GLN A 27 9.78 -5.56 0.03
N ALA A 28 10.13 -4.28 0.10
CA ALA A 28 9.95 -3.50 1.32
C ALA A 28 8.47 -3.35 1.69
N VAL A 29 7.61 -3.11 0.69
CA VAL A 29 6.17 -3.00 0.91
C VAL A 29 5.61 -4.32 1.42
N VAL A 30 5.99 -5.43 0.81
CA VAL A 30 5.53 -6.76 1.23
C VAL A 30 5.95 -7.04 2.68
N THR A 31 7.21 -6.82 3.00
CA THR A 31 7.73 -7.09 4.34
C THR A 31 7.05 -6.23 5.39
N TYR A 32 6.93 -4.93 5.15
CA TYR A 32 6.27 -4.02 6.07
C TYR A 32 4.81 -4.39 6.28
N THR A 33 4.09 -4.65 5.20
CA THR A 33 2.67 -5.00 5.28
C THR A 33 2.47 -6.29 6.06
N LYS A 34 3.29 -7.29 5.78
CA LYS A 34 3.18 -8.58 6.45
C LYS A 34 3.36 -8.47 7.95
N TRP A 35 4.40 -7.79 8.40
CA TRP A 35 4.78 -7.79 9.81
C TRP A 35 4.24 -6.61 10.59
N GLU A 36 4.19 -5.42 9.99
CA GLU A 36 3.80 -4.21 10.72
C GLU A 36 2.31 -3.86 10.57
N ILE A 37 1.69 -4.29 9.49
CA ILE A 37 0.26 -3.99 9.28
C ILE A 37 -0.61 -5.19 9.65
N THR A 38 -0.29 -6.38 9.12
CA THR A 38 -1.14 -7.55 9.33
C THR A 38 -0.62 -8.51 10.40
N GLU A 39 0.54 -8.23 10.97
CA GLU A 39 1.16 -9.04 12.04
C GLU A 39 1.26 -10.52 11.67
N GLY A 40 1.64 -10.79 10.44
CA GLY A 40 1.75 -12.15 9.92
C GLY A 40 0.43 -12.76 9.44
N GLY A 41 -0.65 -11.98 9.49
CA GLY A 41 -1.98 -12.48 9.10
C GLY A 41 -2.19 -12.61 7.59
N ALA A 42 -1.44 -11.88 6.78
CA ALA A 42 -1.55 -11.95 5.33
C ALA A 42 -0.37 -12.70 4.73
N THR A 43 -0.65 -13.49 3.69
CA THR A 43 0.41 -14.17 2.94
C THR A 43 1.07 -13.20 1.97
N ASP A 44 2.26 -13.57 1.50
CA ASP A 44 2.95 -12.77 0.49
C ASP A 44 2.11 -12.61 -0.78
N ASN A 45 1.41 -13.67 -1.19
CA ASN A 45 0.54 -13.62 -2.36
C ASN A 45 -0.63 -12.65 -2.18
N ALA A 46 -1.24 -12.64 -0.99
CA ALA A 46 -2.32 -11.70 -0.68
C ALA A 46 -1.83 -10.26 -0.73
N ILE A 47 -0.64 -10.00 -0.18
CA ILE A 47 -0.06 -8.67 -0.17
C ILE A 47 0.28 -8.21 -1.59
N LYS A 48 0.85 -9.09 -2.40
CA LYS A 48 1.13 -8.78 -3.81
C LYS A 48 -0.14 -8.41 -4.57
N LYS A 49 -1.24 -9.06 -4.22
CA LYS A 49 -2.54 -8.75 -4.81
C LYS A 49 -3.01 -7.35 -4.40
N TYR A 50 -2.81 -6.97 -3.14
CA TYR A 50 -3.10 -5.61 -2.69
C TYR A 50 -2.27 -4.59 -3.46
N ILE A 51 -0.99 -4.88 -3.69
CA ILE A 51 -0.12 -4.00 -4.47
C ILE A 51 -0.64 -3.87 -5.90
N GLU A 52 -1.07 -4.97 -6.52
CA GLU A 52 -1.66 -4.94 -7.86
C GLU A 52 -2.92 -4.06 -7.91
N ASP A 53 -3.74 -4.12 -6.87
CA ASP A 53 -4.93 -3.29 -6.77
C ASP A 53 -4.56 -1.79 -6.71
N LEU A 54 -3.52 -1.46 -5.95
CA LEU A 54 -3.03 -0.08 -5.88
C LEU A 54 -2.49 0.41 -7.24
N LYS A 55 -1.81 -0.46 -7.96
CA LYS A 55 -1.32 -0.16 -9.31
C LYS A 55 -2.47 0.12 -10.26
N LYS A 56 -3.47 -0.77 -10.27
CA LYS A 56 -4.63 -0.65 -11.16
C LYS A 56 -5.44 0.61 -10.89
N ALA A 57 -5.52 1.02 -9.63
CA ALA A 57 -6.20 2.25 -9.24
C ALA A 57 -5.36 3.51 -9.53
N LEU A 58 -4.12 3.35 -9.95
CA LEU A 58 -3.17 4.43 -10.19
C LEU A 58 -2.84 5.22 -8.91
N TYR A 59 -2.90 4.55 -7.76
CA TYR A 59 -2.56 5.16 -6.47
C TYR A 59 -1.07 5.12 -6.19
N ILE A 60 -0.34 4.25 -6.89
CA ILE A 60 1.12 4.18 -6.83
C ILE A 60 1.68 4.17 -8.25
N GLU A 61 2.89 4.70 -8.40
CA GLU A 61 3.59 4.71 -9.68
C GLU A 61 5.02 4.24 -9.51
N TYR A 62 5.55 3.64 -10.57
CA TYR A 62 6.90 3.06 -10.56
C TYR A 62 7.93 4.07 -11.00
N ASN A 63 8.94 4.25 -10.18
CA ASN A 63 10.12 5.05 -10.49
C ASN A 63 11.33 4.23 -10.05
N HIS A 64 11.80 3.38 -10.98
CA HIS A 64 12.79 2.33 -10.71
C HIS A 64 13.83 2.74 -9.66
N PRO A 65 14.09 1.95 -8.63
CA PRO A 65 13.43 0.66 -8.30
C PRO A 65 12.28 0.83 -7.29
N PHE A 66 11.79 2.04 -7.11
CA PHE A 66 10.82 2.38 -6.07
C PHE A 66 9.42 2.60 -6.61
N TRP A 67 8.44 2.35 -5.76
CA TRP A 67 7.04 2.70 -5.98
C TRP A 67 6.69 3.87 -5.06
N LYS A 68 6.06 4.89 -5.60
CA LYS A 68 5.66 6.08 -4.84
C LYS A 68 4.15 6.25 -4.93
N VAL A 69 3.57 6.86 -3.88
CA VAL A 69 2.15 7.20 -3.88
C VAL A 69 1.93 8.39 -4.82
N THR A 70 0.92 8.26 -5.67
CA THR A 70 0.56 9.31 -6.63
C THR A 70 -0.35 10.36 -5.97
N LYS A 71 -0.61 11.44 -6.70
CA LYS A 71 -1.59 12.44 -6.26
C LYS A 71 -2.96 11.79 -6.05
N ALA A 72 -3.36 10.88 -6.95
CA ALA A 72 -4.63 10.15 -6.82
C ALA A 72 -4.66 9.33 -5.54
N GLY A 73 -3.55 8.67 -5.19
CA GLY A 73 -3.45 7.91 -3.95
C GLY A 73 -3.57 8.79 -2.72
N ASN A 74 -2.92 9.95 -2.73
CA ASN A 74 -3.02 10.92 -1.63
C ASN A 74 -4.45 11.42 -1.48
N MET A 75 -5.12 11.73 -2.57
CA MET A 75 -6.50 12.21 -2.56
C MET A 75 -7.45 11.15 -2.01
N TRP A 76 -7.23 9.89 -2.39
CA TRP A 76 -8.04 8.79 -1.87
C TRP A 76 -7.88 8.65 -0.35
N LEU A 77 -6.63 8.76 0.15
CA LEU A 77 -6.37 8.73 1.59
C LEU A 77 -7.10 9.86 2.32
N GLU A 78 -7.04 11.07 1.79
CA GLU A 78 -7.71 12.22 2.40
C GLU A 78 -9.22 12.01 2.50
N ARG A 79 -9.83 11.45 1.45
CA ARG A 79 -11.27 11.19 1.42
C ARG A 79 -11.70 10.13 2.42
N HIS A 80 -10.82 9.19 2.75
CA HIS A 80 -11.15 8.03 3.58
C HIS A 80 -10.46 8.05 4.94
N SER A 81 -9.90 9.19 5.35
CA SER A 81 -9.12 9.30 6.58
C SER A 81 -9.88 9.90 7.77
N ILE A 82 -11.18 9.86 7.74
CA ILE A 82 -11.99 10.36 8.85
C ILE A 82 -12.24 9.25 9.85
#